data_d23feae9aaf018e511c6f855282640d7
#
_entry.id   d23feae9aaf018e511c6f855282640d7
#
_cell.length_a   1.000
_cell.length_b   1.000
_cell.length_c   1.000
_cell.angle_alpha   90.00
_cell.angle_beta   90.00
_cell.angle_gamma   90.00
#
_symmetry.space_group_name_H-M   'P 1'
#
loop_
_entity.id
_entity.type
_entity.pdbx_description
1 polymer ?
#
loop_
_entity_poly.entity_id
_entity_poly.type
_entity_poly.pdbx_seq_one_letter_code
_entity_poly.pdbx_strand_id
1 'polypeptide(L)'
;MALLIQQAKFKLYQKQTLNLPHFAIEPQQYWVVVGSNGSGKSAFALALQNELPLQEGEYHNSFKRVHSFSFEKQREILEATLKNLNNDDIDPDFFGKTARETILNGSTELTFCEQIAEKLGITYLLDRFFIKLSTGETRKVLLAQTLLQKPDLLILDEPFEGLDQQSVKDWMVMLNELKKECAIVLIVNRLADIPAEATHLAMLENLELVLEGVRQSIEQQSIYQQLVYAEQSVDVALPEPASPLLKLPENQPHFELKNVTVQYGDKVILDHLNWVVQPNQNWWIKGPNGAGKSTLLSLITGDHPQAFANHVVIFGKQRGSGETIWDIKQKIGYVSSQLHLDYRVNCSVLDVIISGFFDSIGIYQQVPEAIRLKAMQWLARLNLTHLAKKPFRSLSWGQQRLLLITRAMVKHPPVLILDEPFQGLDGLNRKLVKHFIEQLVNNSETQLLFVSHQDLDAPNCITHLFEFIRENDKYIYIQSAV
;
A
#
# COMPACT_ATOMS: atom_id res chain seq x y z
N MET A 1 3.52 -16.08 -32.32
CA MET A 1 3.29 -15.09 -31.24
C MET A 1 1.80 -15.08 -30.98
N ALA A 2 1.39 -15.25 -29.73
CA ALA A 2 -0.03 -15.27 -29.40
C ALA A 2 -0.60 -13.87 -29.16
N LEU A 3 0.21 -12.94 -28.64
CA LEU A 3 -0.09 -11.51 -28.61
C LEU A 3 1.10 -10.76 -29.19
N LEU A 4 0.84 -9.79 -30.07
CA LEU A 4 1.84 -8.94 -30.71
C LEU A 4 1.35 -7.50 -30.78
N ILE A 5 2.18 -6.59 -30.29
CA ILE A 5 1.99 -5.14 -30.37
C ILE A 5 3.19 -4.55 -31.12
N GLN A 6 2.96 -3.76 -32.16
CA GLN A 6 4.03 -3.14 -32.96
C GLN A 6 3.74 -1.67 -33.19
N GLN A 7 4.73 -0.81 -32.87
CA GLN A 7 4.70 0.64 -33.04
C GLN A 7 3.40 1.27 -32.56
N ALA A 8 2.85 0.74 -31.43
CA ALA A 8 1.53 1.09 -30.99
C ALA A 8 1.54 2.27 -30.02
N LYS A 9 0.57 3.16 -30.21
CA LYS A 9 0.27 4.25 -29.30
C LYS A 9 -1.18 4.15 -28.84
N PHE A 10 -1.36 4.00 -27.51
CA PHE A 10 -2.67 3.91 -26.90
C PHE A 10 -3.03 5.23 -26.23
N LYS A 11 -4.25 5.71 -26.46
CA LYS A 11 -4.76 6.94 -25.86
C LYS A 11 -5.09 6.73 -24.38
N LEU A 12 -4.55 7.60 -23.52
CA LEU A 12 -4.91 7.71 -22.13
C LEU A 12 -5.76 8.95 -21.86
N TYR A 13 -6.26 9.09 -20.62
CA TYR A 13 -6.95 10.30 -20.20
C TYR A 13 -6.00 11.51 -20.23
N GLN A 14 -6.54 12.73 -20.38
CA GLN A 14 -5.79 14.01 -20.37
C GLN A 14 -4.73 14.16 -21.48
N LYS A 15 -4.96 13.62 -22.66
CA LYS A 15 -4.05 13.72 -23.84
C LYS A 15 -2.69 13.02 -23.65
N GLN A 16 -2.56 12.14 -22.67
CA GLN A 16 -1.37 11.29 -22.54
C GLN A 16 -1.48 10.08 -23.47
N THR A 17 -0.34 9.52 -23.84
CA THR A 17 -0.25 8.36 -24.73
C THR A 17 0.73 7.34 -24.14
N LEU A 18 0.34 6.08 -24.11
CA LEU A 18 1.24 4.96 -23.81
C LEU A 18 1.89 4.52 -25.14
N ASN A 19 3.21 4.53 -25.18
CA ASN A 19 4.01 4.14 -26.34
C ASN A 19 4.58 2.73 -26.15
N LEU A 20 4.21 1.80 -27.02
CA LEU A 20 4.69 0.42 -27.02
C LEU A 20 5.34 0.14 -28.40
N PRO A 21 6.67 0.36 -28.52
CA PRO A 21 7.36 0.15 -29.81
C PRO A 21 7.27 -1.29 -30.30
N HIS A 22 7.48 -2.24 -29.41
CA HIS A 22 7.32 -3.67 -29.66
C HIS A 22 6.98 -4.37 -28.36
N PHE A 23 6.09 -5.36 -28.40
CA PHE A 23 5.86 -6.29 -27.30
C PHE A 23 5.20 -7.56 -27.81
N ALA A 24 5.74 -8.72 -27.43
CA ALA A 24 5.20 -10.00 -27.89
C ALA A 24 5.15 -11.02 -26.76
N ILE A 25 4.02 -11.76 -26.66
CA ILE A 25 3.87 -12.86 -25.71
C ILE A 25 3.55 -14.15 -26.47
N GLU A 26 4.20 -15.24 -26.04
CA GLU A 26 3.89 -16.60 -26.46
C GLU A 26 3.22 -17.39 -25.32
N PRO A 27 2.49 -18.45 -25.64
CA PRO A 27 1.92 -19.33 -24.62
C PRO A 27 2.98 -19.82 -23.63
N GLN A 28 2.59 -19.95 -22.36
CA GLN A 28 3.44 -20.42 -21.25
C GLN A 28 4.64 -19.54 -20.90
N GLN A 29 4.77 -18.33 -21.48
CA GLN A 29 5.74 -17.37 -21.01
C GLN A 29 5.32 -16.73 -19.68
N TYR A 30 6.30 -16.46 -18.81
CA TYR A 30 6.12 -15.76 -17.56
C TYR A 30 6.88 -14.42 -17.62
N TRP A 31 6.12 -13.36 -17.88
CA TRP A 31 6.62 -12.00 -17.98
C TRP A 31 6.51 -11.28 -16.65
N VAL A 32 7.51 -10.49 -16.31
CA VAL A 32 7.42 -9.51 -15.23
C VAL A 32 7.64 -8.12 -15.80
N VAL A 33 6.75 -7.20 -15.42
CA VAL A 33 6.79 -5.79 -15.84
C VAL A 33 7.16 -4.94 -14.65
N VAL A 34 8.23 -4.15 -14.81
CA VAL A 34 8.75 -3.26 -13.79
C VAL A 34 8.75 -1.81 -14.27
N GLY A 35 8.86 -0.86 -13.33
CA GLY A 35 8.92 0.58 -13.60
C GLY A 35 8.51 1.39 -12.38
N SER A 36 8.90 2.67 -12.37
CA SER A 36 8.54 3.58 -11.29
C SER A 36 7.04 3.85 -11.21
N ASN A 37 6.58 4.41 -10.09
CA ASN A 37 5.19 4.83 -9.93
C ASN A 37 4.82 5.92 -10.95
N GLY A 38 3.74 5.67 -11.71
CA GLY A 38 3.31 6.55 -12.79
C GLY A 38 3.99 6.28 -14.14
N SER A 39 4.83 5.25 -14.27
CA SER A 39 5.46 4.86 -15.54
C SER A 39 4.52 4.29 -16.59
N GLY A 40 3.25 3.98 -16.21
CA GLY A 40 2.25 3.45 -17.13
C GLY A 40 1.96 1.95 -17.01
N LYS A 41 2.41 1.28 -15.93
CA LYS A 41 2.23 -0.17 -15.74
C LYS A 41 0.78 -0.62 -15.81
N SER A 42 -0.12 0.04 -15.08
CA SER A 42 -1.56 -0.31 -15.13
C SER A 42 -2.18 0.01 -16.49
N ALA A 43 -1.73 1.10 -17.16
CA ALA A 43 -2.15 1.38 -18.54
C ALA A 43 -1.66 0.29 -19.49
N PHE A 44 -0.45 -0.24 -19.30
CA PHE A 44 0.06 -1.38 -20.05
C PHE A 44 -0.82 -2.63 -19.86
N ALA A 45 -1.25 -2.93 -18.62
CA ALA A 45 -2.20 -4.01 -18.35
C ALA A 45 -3.50 -3.85 -19.13
N LEU A 46 -4.06 -2.63 -19.20
CA LEU A 46 -5.26 -2.31 -19.98
C LEU A 46 -5.01 -2.44 -21.49
N ALA A 47 -3.83 -2.02 -21.97
CA ALA A 47 -3.45 -2.17 -23.38
C ALA A 47 -3.38 -3.65 -23.80
N LEU A 48 -2.83 -4.52 -22.97
CA LEU A 48 -2.80 -5.96 -23.23
C LEU A 48 -4.20 -6.59 -23.31
N GLN A 49 -5.18 -6.03 -22.61
CA GLN A 49 -6.59 -6.44 -22.64
C GLN A 49 -7.38 -5.82 -23.79
N ASN A 50 -6.75 -4.93 -24.58
CA ASN A 50 -7.41 -4.13 -25.60
C ASN A 50 -8.52 -3.21 -25.04
N GLU A 51 -8.34 -2.74 -23.79
CA GLU A 51 -9.28 -1.83 -23.13
C GLU A 51 -8.94 -0.35 -23.35
N LEU A 52 -7.80 -0.06 -24.00
CA LEU A 52 -7.40 1.29 -24.36
C LEU A 52 -7.58 1.54 -25.87
N PRO A 53 -8.03 2.74 -26.28
CA PRO A 53 -8.12 3.10 -27.71
C PRO A 53 -6.76 3.13 -28.37
N LEU A 54 -6.54 2.30 -29.38
CA LEU A 54 -5.36 2.31 -30.23
C LEU A 54 -5.43 3.52 -31.19
N GLN A 55 -4.40 4.37 -31.17
CA GLN A 55 -4.30 5.54 -32.07
C GLN A 55 -3.42 5.26 -33.30
N GLU A 56 -2.30 4.57 -33.09
CA GLU A 56 -1.32 4.25 -34.11
C GLU A 56 -0.76 2.85 -33.87
N GLY A 57 -0.25 2.21 -34.92
CA GLY A 57 0.41 0.90 -34.84
C GLY A 57 -0.53 -0.29 -34.96
N GLU A 58 -0.05 -1.45 -34.56
CA GLU A 58 -0.75 -2.72 -34.72
C GLU A 58 -0.90 -3.45 -33.38
N TYR A 59 -2.06 -4.08 -33.21
CA TYR A 59 -2.38 -4.95 -32.08
C TYR A 59 -3.01 -6.25 -32.58
N HIS A 60 -2.33 -7.36 -32.38
CA HIS A 60 -2.82 -8.69 -32.73
C HIS A 60 -2.87 -9.56 -31.47
N ASN A 61 -3.99 -10.21 -31.22
CA ASN A 61 -4.15 -11.10 -30.06
C ASN A 61 -4.92 -12.36 -30.49
N SER A 62 -4.30 -13.51 -30.30
CA SER A 62 -4.90 -14.82 -30.52
C SER A 62 -5.28 -15.56 -29.22
N PHE A 63 -4.95 -15.00 -28.05
CA PHE A 63 -5.50 -15.53 -26.80
C PHE A 63 -7.01 -15.28 -26.77
N LYS A 64 -7.77 -16.33 -26.52
CA LYS A 64 -9.25 -16.24 -26.50
C LYS A 64 -9.78 -15.64 -25.20
N ARG A 65 -9.06 -15.90 -24.08
CA ARG A 65 -9.48 -15.53 -22.73
C ARG A 65 -8.32 -14.79 -22.05
N VAL A 66 -8.36 -13.47 -22.13
CA VAL A 66 -7.44 -12.59 -21.42
C VAL A 66 -8.15 -12.05 -20.19
N HIS A 67 -7.65 -12.34 -19.02
CA HIS A 67 -8.23 -11.88 -17.77
C HIS A 67 -7.19 -11.20 -16.90
N SER A 68 -7.61 -10.15 -16.21
CA SER A 68 -6.75 -9.41 -15.30
C SER A 68 -7.29 -9.43 -13.87
N PHE A 69 -6.34 -9.39 -12.95
CA PHE A 69 -6.57 -9.15 -11.54
C PHE A 69 -5.69 -7.98 -11.10
N SER A 70 -6.26 -6.94 -10.51
CA SER A 70 -5.52 -5.79 -10.00
C SER A 70 -5.92 -5.44 -8.57
N PHE A 71 -4.98 -4.86 -7.83
CA PHE A 71 -5.23 -4.36 -6.48
C PHE A 71 -6.29 -3.25 -6.46
N GLU A 72 -6.25 -2.34 -7.43
CA GLU A 72 -7.23 -1.25 -7.52
C GLU A 72 -8.65 -1.78 -7.76
N LYS A 73 -8.80 -2.71 -8.69
CA LYS A 73 -10.10 -3.33 -9.01
C LYS A 73 -10.68 -4.11 -7.82
N GLN A 74 -9.81 -4.79 -7.05
CA GLN A 74 -10.21 -5.46 -5.81
C GLN A 74 -10.82 -4.46 -4.82
N ARG A 75 -10.14 -3.33 -4.63
CA ARG A 75 -10.60 -2.28 -3.71
C ARG A 75 -11.94 -1.70 -4.12
N GLU A 76 -12.11 -1.41 -5.41
CA GLU A 76 -13.39 -0.94 -5.96
C GLU A 76 -14.54 -1.92 -5.71
N ILE A 77 -14.30 -3.22 -5.91
CA ILE A 77 -15.28 -4.28 -5.65
C ILE A 77 -15.66 -4.31 -4.16
N LEU A 78 -14.66 -4.22 -3.28
CA LEU A 78 -14.90 -4.23 -1.83
C LEU A 78 -15.66 -2.97 -1.39
N GLU A 79 -15.26 -1.78 -1.85
CA GLU A 79 -15.95 -0.51 -1.56
C GLU A 79 -17.40 -0.53 -2.08
N ALA A 80 -17.64 -1.03 -3.29
CA ALA A 80 -18.98 -1.17 -3.86
C ALA A 80 -19.84 -2.15 -3.05
N THR A 81 -19.27 -3.27 -2.62
CA THR A 81 -19.97 -4.25 -1.79
C THR A 81 -20.35 -3.65 -0.43
N LEU A 82 -19.43 -2.97 0.24
CA LEU A 82 -19.69 -2.30 1.52
C LEU A 82 -20.73 -1.18 1.39
N LYS A 83 -20.67 -0.41 0.31
CA LYS A 83 -21.65 0.65 0.04
C LYS A 83 -23.06 0.08 -0.19
N ASN A 84 -23.17 -1.04 -0.88
CA ASN A 84 -24.46 -1.70 -1.10
C ASN A 84 -25.04 -2.27 0.20
N LEU A 85 -24.21 -2.74 1.12
CA LEU A 85 -24.64 -3.30 2.41
C LEU A 85 -25.00 -2.21 3.46
N ASN A 86 -24.50 -0.99 3.30
CA ASN A 86 -24.81 0.15 4.18
C ASN A 86 -26.07 0.93 3.76
N ASN A 87 -26.93 0.37 2.91
CA ASN A 87 -28.23 0.95 2.62
C ASN A 87 -29.21 0.63 3.76
N ASP A 88 -29.93 1.64 4.24
CA ASP A 88 -30.88 1.55 5.36
C ASP A 88 -32.06 0.55 5.13
N ASP A 89 -32.24 0.08 3.91
CA ASP A 89 -33.32 -0.86 3.50
C ASP A 89 -32.89 -2.36 3.57
N ILE A 90 -31.66 -2.68 4.02
CA ILE A 90 -31.15 -4.05 4.06
C ILE A 90 -31.25 -4.61 5.49
N ASP A 91 -31.67 -5.89 5.58
CA ASP A 91 -31.69 -6.66 6.83
C ASP A 91 -30.31 -6.58 7.52
N PRO A 92 -30.24 -6.16 8.79
CA PRO A 92 -28.98 -6.07 9.54
C PRO A 92 -28.18 -7.38 9.60
N ASP A 93 -28.83 -8.52 9.41
CA ASP A 93 -28.19 -9.84 9.39
C ASP A 93 -27.74 -10.28 7.97
N PHE A 94 -27.95 -9.46 6.95
CA PHE A 94 -27.51 -9.75 5.59
C PHE A 94 -26.07 -9.30 5.36
N PHE A 95 -25.16 -10.25 5.30
CA PHE A 95 -23.72 -10.01 5.09
C PHE A 95 -23.25 -10.11 3.62
N GLY A 96 -24.16 -10.11 2.67
CA GLY A 96 -23.86 -10.21 1.24
C GLY A 96 -23.49 -11.64 0.80
N LYS A 97 -22.68 -11.72 -0.26
CA LYS A 97 -22.29 -13.00 -0.88
C LYS A 97 -21.23 -13.74 -0.04
N THR A 98 -21.30 -15.07 -0.06
CA THR A 98 -20.21 -15.93 0.42
C THR A 98 -19.01 -15.90 -0.55
N ALA A 99 -17.86 -16.43 -0.13
CA ALA A 99 -16.70 -16.59 -0.99
C ALA A 99 -17.03 -17.49 -2.20
N ARG A 100 -17.76 -18.59 -2.00
CA ARG A 100 -18.24 -19.50 -3.06
C ARG A 100 -19.07 -18.75 -4.11
N GLU A 101 -20.08 -18.01 -3.66
CA GLU A 101 -20.94 -17.21 -4.54
C GLU A 101 -20.17 -16.11 -5.28
N THR A 102 -19.16 -15.53 -4.64
CA THR A 102 -18.27 -14.53 -5.24
C THR A 102 -17.41 -15.17 -6.33
N ILE A 103 -16.81 -16.34 -6.07
CA ILE A 103 -16.00 -17.07 -7.07
C ILE A 103 -16.87 -17.45 -8.26
N LEU A 104 -18.01 -18.06 -8.02
CA LEU A 104 -18.93 -18.53 -9.08
C LEU A 104 -19.47 -17.37 -9.92
N ASN A 105 -19.76 -16.25 -9.31
CA ASN A 105 -20.31 -15.03 -9.96
C ASN A 105 -21.41 -15.35 -11.00
N GLY A 106 -22.33 -16.26 -10.63
CA GLY A 106 -23.41 -16.74 -11.51
C GLY A 106 -23.06 -17.95 -12.38
N SER A 107 -21.84 -18.47 -12.34
CA SER A 107 -21.45 -19.72 -12.98
C SER A 107 -22.02 -20.92 -12.20
N THR A 108 -22.28 -22.01 -12.91
CA THR A 108 -22.74 -23.28 -12.33
C THR A 108 -21.62 -24.32 -12.16
N GLU A 109 -20.36 -23.96 -12.45
CA GLU A 109 -19.21 -24.87 -12.40
C GLU A 109 -18.73 -25.13 -10.95
N LEU A 110 -19.57 -25.70 -10.09
CA LEU A 110 -19.27 -25.95 -8.66
C LEU A 110 -18.02 -26.80 -8.46
N THR A 111 -17.92 -27.93 -9.18
CA THR A 111 -16.78 -28.86 -9.05
C THR A 111 -15.46 -28.17 -9.41
N PHE A 112 -15.44 -27.33 -10.45
CA PHE A 112 -14.24 -26.60 -10.85
C PHE A 112 -13.91 -25.47 -9.85
N CYS A 113 -14.92 -24.81 -9.28
CA CYS A 113 -14.74 -23.87 -8.18
C CYS A 113 -14.05 -24.52 -6.97
N GLU A 114 -14.46 -25.73 -6.59
CA GLU A 114 -13.84 -26.49 -5.48
C GLU A 114 -12.40 -26.89 -5.78
N GLN A 115 -12.10 -27.34 -7.00
CA GLN A 115 -10.73 -27.64 -7.44
C GLN A 115 -9.81 -26.41 -7.37
N ILE A 116 -10.30 -25.26 -7.83
CA ILE A 116 -9.54 -23.99 -7.72
C ILE A 116 -9.34 -23.60 -6.26
N ALA A 117 -10.39 -23.72 -5.43
CA ALA A 117 -10.30 -23.40 -4.01
C ALA A 117 -9.29 -24.29 -3.27
N GLU A 118 -9.24 -25.57 -3.61
CA GLU A 118 -8.24 -26.52 -3.08
C GLU A 118 -6.83 -26.10 -3.51
N LYS A 119 -6.62 -25.82 -4.81
CA LYS A 119 -5.35 -25.38 -5.38
C LYS A 119 -4.82 -24.09 -4.72
N LEU A 120 -5.70 -23.15 -4.38
CA LEU A 120 -5.38 -21.89 -3.72
C LEU A 120 -5.32 -21.99 -2.19
N GLY A 121 -5.65 -23.17 -1.62
CA GLY A 121 -5.70 -23.38 -0.18
C GLY A 121 -6.77 -22.56 0.53
N ILE A 122 -7.93 -22.33 -0.12
CA ILE A 122 -9.04 -21.50 0.40
C ILE A 122 -10.36 -22.26 0.58
N THR A 123 -10.35 -23.58 0.55
CA THR A 123 -11.56 -24.40 0.71
C THR A 123 -12.33 -24.06 1.99
N TYR A 124 -11.61 -23.77 3.09
CA TYR A 124 -12.18 -23.37 4.38
C TYR A 124 -12.89 -22.02 4.39
N LEU A 125 -12.73 -21.23 3.32
CA LEU A 125 -13.35 -19.90 3.17
C LEU A 125 -14.66 -19.93 2.40
N LEU A 126 -14.94 -20.99 1.63
CA LEU A 126 -16.01 -21.02 0.64
C LEU A 126 -17.37 -20.60 1.20
N ASP A 127 -17.67 -20.97 2.44
CA ASP A 127 -18.94 -20.68 3.09
C ASP A 127 -18.90 -19.44 4.00
N ARG A 128 -17.75 -18.73 4.04
CA ARG A 128 -17.63 -17.45 4.76
C ARG A 128 -18.11 -16.30 3.89
N PHE A 129 -18.69 -15.30 4.52
CA PHE A 129 -19.07 -14.06 3.83
C PHE A 129 -17.85 -13.30 3.34
N PHE A 130 -17.88 -12.86 2.09
CA PHE A 130 -16.76 -12.18 1.41
C PHE A 130 -16.28 -10.95 2.18
N ILE A 131 -17.19 -10.15 2.73
CA ILE A 131 -16.85 -8.94 3.52
C ILE A 131 -16.15 -9.23 4.86
N LYS A 132 -16.24 -10.48 5.35
CA LYS A 132 -15.60 -10.90 6.62
C LYS A 132 -14.20 -11.50 6.41
N LEU A 133 -13.73 -11.54 5.17
CA LEU A 133 -12.42 -12.07 4.82
C LEU A 133 -11.32 -11.04 5.10
N SER A 134 -10.14 -11.53 5.45
CA SER A 134 -8.93 -10.70 5.49
C SER A 134 -8.53 -10.24 4.08
N THR A 135 -7.69 -9.23 3.96
CA THR A 135 -7.20 -8.72 2.67
C THR A 135 -6.57 -9.83 1.82
N GLY A 136 -5.75 -10.70 2.42
CA GLY A 136 -5.11 -11.81 1.73
C GLY A 136 -6.12 -12.87 1.26
N GLU A 137 -7.09 -13.22 2.11
CA GLU A 137 -8.18 -14.16 1.77
C GLU A 137 -9.07 -13.61 0.66
N THR A 138 -9.44 -12.32 0.73
CA THR A 138 -10.21 -11.63 -0.32
C THR A 138 -9.51 -11.72 -1.67
N ARG A 139 -8.20 -11.53 -1.72
CA ARG A 139 -7.40 -11.63 -2.95
C ARG A 139 -7.41 -13.04 -3.53
N LYS A 140 -7.22 -14.05 -2.70
CA LYS A 140 -7.27 -15.45 -3.14
C LYS A 140 -8.65 -15.78 -3.71
N VAL A 141 -9.72 -15.29 -3.10
CA VAL A 141 -11.10 -15.47 -3.60
C VAL A 141 -11.30 -14.79 -4.96
N LEU A 142 -10.85 -13.56 -5.14
CA LEU A 142 -10.96 -12.84 -6.42
C LEU A 142 -10.06 -13.43 -7.51
N LEU A 143 -8.87 -13.94 -7.13
CA LEU A 143 -8.05 -14.71 -8.06
C LEU A 143 -8.75 -16.01 -8.47
N ALA A 144 -9.38 -16.72 -7.52
CA ALA A 144 -10.18 -17.92 -7.84
C ALA A 144 -11.30 -17.61 -8.83
N GLN A 145 -11.99 -16.48 -8.67
CA GLN A 145 -13.00 -15.99 -9.61
C GLN A 145 -12.41 -15.76 -11.01
N THR A 146 -11.20 -15.18 -11.08
CA THR A 146 -10.49 -14.95 -12.34
C THR A 146 -10.09 -16.26 -13.01
N LEU A 147 -9.58 -17.22 -12.22
CA LEU A 147 -9.15 -18.55 -12.71
C LEU A 147 -10.33 -19.42 -13.16
N LEU A 148 -11.53 -19.21 -12.58
CA LEU A 148 -12.75 -19.91 -13.02
C LEU A 148 -13.07 -19.64 -14.51
N GLN A 149 -12.62 -18.48 -15.04
CA GLN A 149 -12.77 -18.13 -16.45
C GLN A 149 -11.78 -18.85 -17.36
N LYS A 150 -10.89 -19.70 -16.81
CA LYS A 150 -9.87 -20.48 -17.54
C LYS A 150 -9.01 -19.59 -18.47
N PRO A 151 -8.29 -18.58 -17.95
CA PRO A 151 -7.55 -17.66 -18.80
C PRO A 151 -6.45 -18.37 -19.61
N ASP A 152 -6.26 -17.93 -20.86
CA ASP A 152 -5.10 -18.29 -21.68
C ASP A 152 -3.94 -17.33 -21.41
N LEU A 153 -4.28 -16.07 -21.04
CA LEU A 153 -3.36 -15.03 -20.55
C LEU A 153 -3.92 -14.45 -19.24
N LEU A 154 -3.14 -14.56 -18.17
CA LEU A 154 -3.43 -13.99 -16.87
C LEU A 154 -2.55 -12.76 -16.61
N ILE A 155 -3.16 -11.61 -16.38
CA ILE A 155 -2.47 -10.36 -16.05
C ILE A 155 -2.70 -10.05 -14.57
N LEU A 156 -1.62 -9.88 -13.81
CA LEU A 156 -1.65 -9.63 -12.38
C LEU A 156 -0.99 -8.28 -12.11
N ASP A 157 -1.78 -7.27 -11.77
CA ASP A 157 -1.29 -5.91 -11.49
C ASP A 157 -1.17 -5.71 -9.98
N GLU A 158 0.08 -5.67 -9.49
CA GLU A 158 0.46 -5.49 -8.08
C GLU A 158 -0.20 -6.53 -7.12
N PRO A 159 -0.15 -7.84 -7.40
CA PRO A 159 -0.87 -8.83 -6.60
C PRO A 159 -0.31 -9.00 -5.18
N PHE A 160 0.95 -8.61 -4.94
CA PHE A 160 1.63 -8.77 -3.64
C PHE A 160 1.42 -7.58 -2.70
N GLU A 161 0.79 -6.51 -3.17
CA GLU A 161 0.66 -5.27 -2.42
C GLU A 161 -0.14 -5.47 -1.13
N GLY A 162 0.44 -5.12 0.05
CA GLY A 162 -0.20 -5.27 1.38
C GLY A 162 -0.38 -6.71 1.85
N LEU A 163 0.29 -7.70 1.23
CA LEU A 163 0.39 -9.06 1.74
C LEU A 163 1.59 -9.18 2.69
N ASP A 164 1.44 -9.98 3.75
CA ASP A 164 2.56 -10.36 4.60
C ASP A 164 3.55 -11.28 3.89
N GLN A 165 4.75 -11.44 4.43
CA GLN A 165 5.84 -12.21 3.80
C GLN A 165 5.46 -13.67 3.52
N GLN A 166 4.70 -14.31 4.40
CA GLN A 166 4.30 -15.70 4.19
C GLN A 166 3.29 -15.79 3.04
N SER A 167 2.32 -14.88 3.01
CA SER A 167 1.35 -14.80 1.92
C SER A 167 2.03 -14.54 0.57
N VAL A 168 3.05 -13.68 0.50
CA VAL A 168 3.81 -13.46 -0.76
C VAL A 168 4.51 -14.73 -1.22
N LYS A 169 5.14 -15.49 -0.31
CA LYS A 169 5.78 -16.78 -0.65
C LYS A 169 4.76 -17.78 -1.19
N ASP A 170 3.62 -17.89 -0.53
CA ASP A 170 2.54 -18.79 -0.95
C ASP A 170 2.03 -18.43 -2.36
N TRP A 171 1.90 -17.13 -2.65
CA TRP A 171 1.52 -16.64 -3.98
C TRP A 171 2.58 -16.96 -5.04
N MET A 172 3.87 -16.79 -4.75
CA MET A 172 4.94 -17.12 -5.69
C MET A 172 4.95 -18.61 -6.04
N VAL A 173 4.76 -19.49 -5.05
CA VAL A 173 4.63 -20.95 -5.28
C VAL A 173 3.43 -21.24 -6.18
N MET A 174 2.28 -20.63 -5.90
CA MET A 174 1.07 -20.78 -6.68
C MET A 174 1.23 -20.30 -8.14
N LEU A 175 1.85 -19.12 -8.35
CA LEU A 175 2.09 -18.59 -9.69
C LEU A 175 3.00 -19.51 -10.51
N ASN A 176 3.97 -20.15 -9.85
CA ASN A 176 4.86 -21.13 -10.50
C ASN A 176 4.09 -22.39 -10.99
N GLU A 177 3.02 -22.79 -10.31
CA GLU A 177 2.14 -23.83 -10.81
C GLU A 177 1.23 -23.33 -11.94
N LEU A 178 0.67 -22.12 -11.83
CA LEU A 178 -0.23 -21.52 -12.83
C LEU A 178 0.43 -21.30 -14.18
N LYS A 179 1.75 -20.97 -14.23
CA LYS A 179 2.47 -20.78 -15.51
C LYS A 179 2.46 -22.02 -16.43
N LYS A 180 2.17 -23.20 -15.87
CA LYS A 180 2.03 -24.44 -16.67
C LYS A 180 0.71 -24.48 -17.45
N GLU A 181 -0.27 -23.68 -17.05
CA GLU A 181 -1.63 -23.69 -17.58
C GLU A 181 -1.94 -22.50 -18.48
N CYS A 182 -1.35 -21.33 -18.20
CA CYS A 182 -1.56 -20.10 -18.95
C CYS A 182 -0.27 -19.26 -19.03
N ALA A 183 -0.24 -18.32 -19.99
CA ALA A 183 0.77 -17.27 -19.98
C ALA A 183 0.49 -16.29 -18.83
N ILE A 184 1.54 -15.78 -18.18
CA ILE A 184 1.41 -14.85 -17.06
C ILE A 184 2.15 -13.55 -17.37
N VAL A 185 1.48 -12.42 -17.12
CA VAL A 185 2.10 -11.10 -17.03
C VAL A 185 1.92 -10.60 -15.60
N LEU A 186 3.00 -10.52 -14.86
CA LEU A 186 3.05 -10.03 -13.50
C LEU A 186 3.63 -8.61 -13.47
N ILE A 187 2.87 -7.67 -12.96
CA ILE A 187 3.32 -6.28 -12.78
C ILE A 187 3.69 -6.08 -11.32
N VAL A 188 4.92 -5.60 -11.07
CA VAL A 188 5.42 -5.37 -9.71
C VAL A 188 6.03 -3.99 -9.56
N ASN A 189 6.03 -3.49 -8.33
CA ASN A 189 6.60 -2.20 -7.97
C ASN A 189 8.06 -2.29 -7.47
N ARG A 190 8.54 -3.50 -7.17
CA ARG A 190 9.87 -3.71 -6.60
C ARG A 190 10.63 -4.79 -7.38
N LEU A 191 11.91 -4.58 -7.58
CA LEU A 191 12.77 -5.61 -8.17
C LEU A 191 12.87 -6.87 -7.29
N ALA A 192 12.75 -6.70 -5.95
CA ALA A 192 12.73 -7.82 -5.00
C ALA A 192 11.50 -8.73 -5.14
N ASP A 193 10.43 -8.27 -5.79
CA ASP A 193 9.20 -9.04 -6.01
C ASP A 193 9.21 -9.83 -7.34
N ILE A 194 10.30 -9.77 -8.09
CA ILE A 194 10.47 -10.56 -9.32
C ILE A 194 10.68 -12.03 -8.96
N PRO A 195 9.74 -12.94 -9.32
CA PRO A 195 9.92 -14.37 -9.05
C PRO A 195 11.16 -14.94 -9.76
N ALA A 196 11.82 -15.88 -9.12
CA ALA A 196 13.01 -16.55 -9.70
C ALA A 196 12.69 -17.22 -11.05
N GLU A 197 11.46 -17.72 -11.18
CA GLU A 197 10.95 -18.46 -12.33
C GLU A 197 10.45 -17.59 -13.49
N ALA A 198 10.49 -16.26 -13.36
CA ALA A 198 10.17 -15.35 -14.46
C ALA A 198 11.13 -15.55 -15.62
N THR A 199 10.56 -15.72 -16.82
CA THR A 199 11.34 -16.00 -18.05
C THR A 199 11.69 -14.73 -18.81
N HIS A 200 10.85 -13.71 -18.74
CA HIS A 200 10.96 -12.47 -19.48
C HIS A 200 10.76 -11.27 -18.58
N LEU A 201 11.40 -10.16 -18.94
CA LEU A 201 11.25 -8.86 -18.28
C LEU A 201 10.85 -7.79 -19.28
N ALA A 202 10.03 -6.85 -18.82
CA ALA A 202 9.71 -5.62 -19.52
C ALA A 202 9.85 -4.43 -18.56
N MET A 203 10.32 -3.29 -19.03
CA MET A 203 10.50 -2.08 -18.24
C MET A 203 9.77 -0.90 -18.88
N LEU A 204 8.94 -0.25 -18.08
CA LEU A 204 8.21 0.96 -18.46
C LEU A 204 8.81 2.19 -17.77
N GLU A 205 9.01 3.26 -18.54
CA GLU A 205 9.43 4.55 -18.05
C GLU A 205 8.67 5.65 -18.80
N ASN A 206 8.13 6.65 -18.08
CA ASN A 206 7.44 7.80 -18.66
C ASN A 206 6.38 7.46 -19.73
N LEU A 207 5.56 6.45 -19.52
CA LEU A 207 4.54 5.93 -20.44
C LEU A 207 5.13 5.32 -21.74
N GLU A 208 6.36 4.85 -21.71
CA GLU A 208 7.02 4.15 -22.80
C GLU A 208 7.59 2.82 -22.34
N LEU A 209 7.47 1.79 -23.19
CA LEU A 209 8.15 0.51 -23.01
C LEU A 209 9.59 0.65 -23.50
N VAL A 210 10.53 0.75 -22.58
CA VAL A 210 11.96 1.02 -22.86
C VAL A 210 12.80 -0.23 -23.00
N LEU A 211 12.42 -1.32 -22.34
CA LEU A 211 13.10 -2.63 -22.43
C LEU A 211 12.07 -3.75 -22.46
N GLU A 212 12.34 -4.77 -23.25
CA GLU A 212 11.57 -6.02 -23.22
C GLU A 212 12.40 -7.19 -23.76
N GLY A 213 12.18 -8.38 -23.23
CA GLY A 213 12.84 -9.59 -23.73
C GLY A 213 13.14 -10.64 -22.65
N VAL A 214 14.00 -11.59 -23.01
CA VAL A 214 14.44 -12.64 -22.10
C VAL A 214 15.14 -12.04 -20.88
N ARG A 215 14.77 -12.47 -19.68
CA ARG A 215 15.23 -11.94 -18.40
C ARG A 215 16.74 -11.75 -18.33
N GLN A 216 17.51 -12.77 -18.64
CA GLN A 216 18.98 -12.71 -18.55
C GLN A 216 19.59 -11.59 -19.42
N SER A 217 19.02 -11.34 -20.60
CA SER A 217 19.46 -10.27 -21.49
C SER A 217 19.09 -8.90 -20.97
N ILE A 218 17.91 -8.75 -20.38
CA ILE A 218 17.44 -7.47 -19.83
C ILE A 218 18.24 -7.10 -18.58
N GLU A 219 18.51 -8.05 -17.69
CA GLU A 219 19.29 -7.81 -16.47
C GLU A 219 20.72 -7.33 -16.74
N GLN A 220 21.27 -7.56 -17.92
CA GLN A 220 22.60 -7.08 -18.35
C GLN A 220 22.56 -5.67 -18.98
N GLN A 221 21.40 -5.12 -19.27
CA GLN A 221 21.26 -3.81 -19.91
C GLN A 221 21.55 -2.67 -18.93
N SER A 222 22.24 -1.63 -19.43
CA SER A 222 22.65 -0.48 -18.60
C SER A 222 21.47 0.23 -17.96
N ILE A 223 20.33 0.35 -18.66
CA ILE A 223 19.10 0.97 -18.16
C ILE A 223 18.55 0.18 -16.96
N TYR A 224 18.50 -1.15 -17.04
CA TYR A 224 18.07 -1.98 -15.92
C TYR A 224 19.04 -1.87 -14.74
N GLN A 225 20.33 -1.88 -14.98
CA GLN A 225 21.36 -1.72 -13.96
C GLN A 225 21.29 -0.33 -13.28
N GLN A 226 20.93 0.72 -14.02
CA GLN A 226 20.67 2.04 -13.44
C GLN A 226 19.47 2.03 -12.50
N LEU A 227 18.39 1.31 -12.83
CA LEU A 227 17.25 1.14 -11.93
C LEU A 227 17.67 0.41 -10.65
N VAL A 228 18.43 -0.70 -10.77
CA VAL A 228 18.99 -1.43 -9.62
C VAL A 228 19.84 -0.52 -8.75
N TYR A 229 20.74 0.28 -9.36
CA TYR A 229 21.59 1.22 -8.62
C TYR A 229 20.79 2.34 -7.95
N ALA A 230 19.80 2.90 -8.64
CA ALA A 230 18.93 3.93 -8.09
C ALA A 230 18.14 3.44 -6.85
N GLU A 231 17.78 2.17 -6.83
CA GLU A 231 17.18 1.55 -5.63
C GLU A 231 18.20 1.31 -4.50
N GLN A 232 19.50 1.42 -4.72
CA GLN A 232 20.53 1.17 -3.71
C GLN A 232 21.05 2.44 -3.02
N SER A 233 21.04 3.59 -3.69
CA SER A 233 21.64 4.83 -3.17
C SER A 233 20.71 6.04 -3.32
N VAL A 234 20.33 6.64 -2.18
CA VAL A 234 19.60 7.92 -2.12
C VAL A 234 20.34 8.83 -1.16
N ASP A 235 20.78 9.98 -1.65
CA ASP A 235 21.40 11.04 -0.84
C ASP A 235 20.70 12.39 -1.13
N VAL A 236 19.60 12.64 -0.38
CA VAL A 236 18.78 13.84 -0.54
C VAL A 236 18.48 14.43 0.83
N ALA A 237 19.02 15.61 1.14
CA ALA A 237 18.77 16.29 2.42
C ALA A 237 17.31 16.77 2.55
N LEU A 238 16.76 16.70 3.76
CA LEU A 238 15.46 17.26 4.10
C LEU A 238 15.46 18.79 3.99
N PRO A 239 14.32 19.42 3.64
CA PRO A 239 14.13 20.85 3.83
C PRO A 239 14.16 21.19 5.32
N GLU A 240 14.78 22.34 5.64
CA GLU A 240 14.78 22.88 6.99
C GLU A 240 13.35 23.11 7.52
N PRO A 241 13.09 22.97 8.84
CA PRO A 241 11.79 23.24 9.43
C PRO A 241 11.28 24.66 9.08
N ALA A 242 9.98 24.80 8.94
CA ALA A 242 9.35 26.12 8.67
C ALA A 242 9.19 26.98 9.94
N SER A 243 9.26 26.37 11.10
CA SER A 243 9.14 27.00 12.43
C SER A 243 10.02 26.24 13.44
N PRO A 244 10.30 26.83 14.62
CA PRO A 244 11.01 26.12 15.69
C PRO A 244 10.37 24.78 16.01
N LEU A 245 11.20 23.75 16.23
CA LEU A 245 10.74 22.42 16.53
C LEU A 245 9.98 22.38 17.85
N LEU A 246 8.84 21.72 17.86
CA LEU A 246 8.09 21.44 19.07
C LEU A 246 8.80 20.32 19.84
N LYS A 247 9.22 20.61 21.09
CA LYS A 247 9.86 19.62 21.95
C LYS A 247 8.86 18.99 22.92
N LEU A 248 8.99 17.69 23.14
CA LEU A 248 8.24 16.97 24.17
C LEU A 248 9.06 16.88 25.47
N PRO A 249 8.40 16.75 26.64
CA PRO A 249 9.09 16.50 27.88
C PRO A 249 9.88 15.18 27.86
N GLU A 250 11.14 15.21 28.28
CA GLU A 250 12.02 14.01 28.33
C GLU A 250 11.87 13.18 29.60
N ASN A 251 11.23 13.73 30.62
CA ASN A 251 11.13 13.14 31.96
C ASN A 251 9.86 12.30 32.20
N GLN A 252 9.09 12.02 31.17
CA GLN A 252 7.88 11.21 31.25
C GLN A 252 7.66 10.41 29.97
N PRO A 253 6.96 9.26 30.04
CA PRO A 253 6.59 8.52 28.85
C PRO A 253 5.76 9.35 27.87
N HIS A 254 6.02 9.18 26.58
CA HIS A 254 5.18 9.80 25.56
C HIS A 254 3.85 9.06 25.40
N PHE A 255 3.86 7.73 25.53
CA PHE A 255 2.64 6.92 25.59
C PHE A 255 2.73 5.89 26.70
N GLU A 256 1.64 5.71 27.44
CA GLU A 256 1.51 4.70 28.46
C GLU A 256 0.14 4.03 28.36
N LEU A 257 0.14 2.74 28.15
CA LEU A 257 -1.04 1.88 28.12
C LEU A 257 -0.88 0.83 29.23
N LYS A 258 -1.86 0.76 30.15
CA LYS A 258 -1.85 -0.22 31.24
C LYS A 258 -3.11 -1.04 31.22
N ASN A 259 -2.94 -2.35 31.08
CA ASN A 259 -4.03 -3.34 31.12
C ASN A 259 -5.17 -3.01 30.14
N VAL A 260 -4.81 -2.57 28.92
CA VAL A 260 -5.78 -2.09 27.94
C VAL A 260 -6.46 -3.26 27.25
N THR A 261 -7.80 -3.26 27.26
CA THR A 261 -8.61 -4.25 26.55
C THR A 261 -9.54 -3.52 25.59
N VAL A 262 -9.51 -3.94 24.31
CA VAL A 262 -10.40 -3.45 23.27
C VAL A 262 -11.18 -4.60 22.67
N GLN A 263 -12.51 -4.48 22.63
CA GLN A 263 -13.37 -5.51 22.08
C GLN A 263 -14.51 -4.92 21.26
N TYR A 264 -14.97 -5.67 20.28
CA TYR A 264 -16.14 -5.36 19.44
C TYR A 264 -17.11 -6.55 19.50
N GLY A 265 -18.26 -6.37 20.15
CA GLY A 265 -19.17 -7.46 20.50
C GLY A 265 -18.41 -8.51 21.32
N ASP A 266 -18.44 -9.75 20.89
CA ASP A 266 -17.75 -10.87 21.57
C ASP A 266 -16.28 -11.03 21.17
N LYS A 267 -15.81 -10.24 20.19
CA LYS A 267 -14.44 -10.35 19.69
C LYS A 267 -13.49 -9.41 20.41
N VAL A 268 -12.57 -9.97 21.19
CA VAL A 268 -11.44 -9.23 21.79
C VAL A 268 -10.36 -9.01 20.74
N ILE A 269 -9.95 -7.76 20.55
CA ILE A 269 -8.90 -7.35 19.61
C ILE A 269 -7.58 -7.12 20.33
N LEU A 270 -7.61 -6.40 21.46
CA LEU A 270 -6.46 -6.24 22.37
C LEU A 270 -6.87 -6.79 23.72
N ASP A 271 -6.05 -7.65 24.29
CA ASP A 271 -6.34 -8.37 25.53
C ASP A 271 -5.27 -8.03 26.59
N HIS A 272 -5.62 -7.22 27.62
CA HIS A 272 -4.75 -6.84 28.74
C HIS A 272 -3.38 -6.28 28.31
N LEU A 273 -3.34 -5.47 27.24
CA LEU A 273 -2.12 -4.91 26.65
C LEU A 273 -1.47 -3.90 27.60
N ASN A 274 -0.16 -4.07 27.82
CA ASN A 274 0.68 -3.12 28.54
C ASN A 274 1.80 -2.64 27.60
N TRP A 275 1.96 -1.33 27.46
CA TRP A 275 3.02 -0.74 26.65
C TRP A 275 3.39 0.65 27.14
N VAL A 276 4.68 0.89 27.28
CA VAL A 276 5.22 2.20 27.69
C VAL A 276 6.27 2.62 26.68
N VAL A 277 6.06 3.77 26.08
CA VAL A 277 6.98 4.38 25.10
C VAL A 277 7.69 5.55 25.76
N GLN A 278 8.97 5.35 26.07
CA GLN A 278 9.83 6.39 26.65
C GLN A 278 10.35 7.33 25.55
N PRO A 279 10.79 8.56 25.89
CA PRO A 279 11.53 9.42 24.98
C PRO A 279 12.71 8.69 24.33
N ASN A 280 13.03 9.04 23.08
CA ASN A 280 14.14 8.48 22.30
C ASN A 280 14.04 6.96 21.98
N GLN A 281 12.90 6.33 22.21
CA GLN A 281 12.64 4.97 21.79
C GLN A 281 11.93 4.95 20.43
N ASN A 282 12.60 4.45 19.40
CA ASN A 282 12.02 4.25 18.10
C ASN A 282 11.51 2.82 17.99
N TRP A 283 10.20 2.66 17.87
CA TRP A 283 9.55 1.36 17.93
C TRP A 283 9.15 0.83 16.56
N TRP A 284 9.46 -0.42 16.30
CA TRP A 284 8.88 -1.18 15.23
C TRP A 284 7.78 -2.09 15.77
N ILE A 285 6.56 -1.89 15.29
CA ILE A 285 5.38 -2.67 15.68
C ILE A 285 5.12 -3.71 14.58
N LYS A 286 5.32 -4.97 14.90
CA LYS A 286 5.27 -6.10 13.98
C LYS A 286 4.15 -7.07 14.36
N GLY A 287 3.59 -7.76 13.37
CA GLY A 287 2.59 -8.82 13.58
C GLY A 287 1.74 -9.05 12.34
N PRO A 288 0.99 -10.15 12.30
CA PRO A 288 0.16 -10.50 11.15
C PRO A 288 -0.98 -9.50 10.94
N ASN A 289 -1.59 -9.56 9.75
CA ASN A 289 -2.78 -8.76 9.46
C ASN A 289 -3.93 -9.18 10.39
N GLY A 290 -4.70 -8.19 10.89
CA GLY A 290 -5.78 -8.43 11.83
C GLY A 290 -5.37 -8.63 13.30
N ALA A 291 -4.07 -8.53 13.65
CA ALA A 291 -3.58 -8.67 15.02
C ALA A 291 -3.94 -7.49 15.95
N GLY A 292 -4.50 -6.39 15.44
CA GLY A 292 -4.86 -5.23 16.26
C GLY A 292 -3.87 -4.07 16.21
N LYS A 293 -2.86 -4.09 15.31
CA LYS A 293 -1.85 -3.03 15.18
C LYS A 293 -2.49 -1.64 14.95
N SER A 294 -3.39 -1.51 14.00
CA SER A 294 -4.07 -0.24 13.72
C SER A 294 -5.01 0.18 14.87
N THR A 295 -5.59 -0.78 15.60
CA THR A 295 -6.34 -0.52 16.84
C THR A 295 -5.44 0.07 17.91
N LEU A 296 -4.25 -0.50 18.12
CA LEU A 296 -3.23 0.04 19.03
C LEU A 296 -2.85 1.48 18.65
N LEU A 297 -2.60 1.74 17.35
CA LEU A 297 -2.28 3.08 16.89
C LEU A 297 -3.43 4.06 17.11
N SER A 298 -4.68 3.67 16.85
CA SER A 298 -5.85 4.55 17.04
C SER A 298 -6.06 4.95 18.52
N LEU A 299 -5.65 4.11 19.47
CA LEU A 299 -5.66 4.48 20.90
C LEU A 299 -4.70 5.62 21.18
N ILE A 300 -3.47 5.57 20.64
CA ILE A 300 -2.43 6.56 20.93
C ILE A 300 -2.52 7.82 20.04
N THR A 301 -3.22 7.77 18.88
CA THR A 301 -3.56 8.96 18.11
C THR A 301 -4.78 9.70 18.65
N GLY A 302 -5.47 9.10 19.62
CA GLY A 302 -6.65 9.68 20.27
C GLY A 302 -7.95 9.51 19.50
N ASP A 303 -7.95 8.74 18.41
CA ASP A 303 -9.13 8.56 17.56
C ASP A 303 -10.02 7.38 17.99
N HIS A 304 -9.56 6.53 18.93
CA HIS A 304 -10.32 5.35 19.38
C HIS A 304 -11.25 5.64 20.57
N PRO A 305 -12.57 5.38 20.46
CA PRO A 305 -13.53 5.71 21.53
C PRO A 305 -13.27 4.94 22.83
N GLN A 306 -12.79 3.68 22.78
CA GLN A 306 -12.50 2.90 23.97
C GLN A 306 -11.23 3.36 24.71
N ALA A 307 -10.48 4.34 24.20
CA ALA A 307 -9.36 4.95 24.91
C ALA A 307 -9.83 5.62 26.23
N PHE A 308 -11.07 6.13 26.27
CA PHE A 308 -11.65 6.75 27.46
C PHE A 308 -12.04 5.74 28.56
N ALA A 309 -12.28 4.49 28.20
CA ALA A 309 -12.63 3.42 29.13
C ALA A 309 -11.41 2.66 29.64
N ASN A 310 -10.23 2.97 29.12
CA ASN A 310 -8.97 2.29 29.41
C ASN A 310 -7.94 3.25 30.04
N HIS A 311 -6.88 2.70 30.64
CA HIS A 311 -5.75 3.52 31.09
C HIS A 311 -4.82 3.81 29.91
N VAL A 312 -5.08 4.92 29.23
CA VAL A 312 -4.30 5.42 28.09
C VAL A 312 -3.83 6.83 28.42
N VAL A 313 -2.52 7.00 28.55
CA VAL A 313 -1.86 8.29 28.78
C VAL A 313 -1.09 8.68 27.53
N ILE A 314 -1.31 9.91 27.03
CA ILE A 314 -0.67 10.45 25.85
C ILE A 314 0.00 11.78 26.24
N PHE A 315 1.32 11.86 26.07
CA PHE A 315 2.13 13.02 26.43
C PHE A 315 1.87 13.51 27.88
N GLY A 316 1.78 12.55 28.82
CA GLY A 316 1.56 12.80 30.24
C GLY A 316 0.12 13.13 30.66
N LYS A 317 -0.85 13.12 29.73
CA LYS A 317 -2.27 13.35 30.00
C LYS A 317 -3.08 12.08 29.76
N GLN A 318 -3.83 11.64 30.77
CA GLN A 318 -4.76 10.51 30.59
C GLN A 318 -5.92 10.91 29.69
N ARG A 319 -6.35 10.01 28.81
CA ARG A 319 -7.51 10.25 27.94
C ARG A 319 -8.77 10.51 28.76
N GLY A 320 -9.43 11.64 28.46
CA GLY A 320 -10.62 12.12 29.17
C GLY A 320 -10.32 13.07 30.36
N SER A 321 -9.07 13.49 30.57
CA SER A 321 -8.71 14.46 31.63
C SER A 321 -8.82 15.92 31.23
N GLY A 322 -9.43 16.23 30.06
CA GLY A 322 -9.64 17.58 29.56
C GLY A 322 -8.71 17.99 28.41
N GLU A 323 -7.91 17.10 27.89
CA GLU A 323 -7.09 17.30 26.68
C GLU A 323 -7.99 17.35 25.43
N THR A 324 -7.59 18.17 24.47
CA THR A 324 -8.25 18.22 23.17
C THR A 324 -7.53 17.28 22.17
N ILE A 325 -8.24 16.85 21.14
CA ILE A 325 -7.64 16.07 20.05
C ILE A 325 -6.52 16.86 19.34
N TRP A 326 -6.63 18.18 19.30
CA TRP A 326 -5.62 19.06 18.69
C TRP A 326 -4.32 19.08 19.49
N ASP A 327 -4.38 18.99 20.83
CA ASP A 327 -3.20 18.88 21.71
C ASP A 327 -2.37 17.63 21.39
N ILE A 328 -3.00 16.61 20.82
CA ILE A 328 -2.37 15.38 20.38
C ILE A 328 -1.88 15.51 18.94
N LYS A 329 -2.77 15.90 18.02
CA LYS A 329 -2.51 15.91 16.56
C LYS A 329 -1.38 16.88 16.17
N GLN A 330 -1.24 18.01 16.84
CA GLN A 330 -0.15 18.95 16.59
C GLN A 330 1.25 18.34 16.87
N LYS A 331 1.34 17.32 17.75
CA LYS A 331 2.59 16.66 18.13
C LYS A 331 2.88 15.42 17.30
N ILE A 332 1.91 14.95 16.52
CA ILE A 332 2.01 13.69 15.77
C ILE A 332 1.93 13.97 14.27
N GLY A 333 2.90 13.44 13.52
CA GLY A 333 2.74 13.19 12.10
C GLY A 333 2.18 11.79 11.92
N TYR A 334 1.03 11.64 11.26
CA TYR A 334 0.36 10.35 11.12
C TYR A 334 0.02 10.02 9.69
N VAL A 335 0.32 8.79 9.27
CA VAL A 335 -0.15 8.22 8.02
C VAL A 335 -0.55 6.76 8.23
N SER A 336 -1.70 6.38 7.65
CA SER A 336 -2.18 5.00 7.59
C SER A 336 -2.81 4.72 6.23
N SER A 337 -3.09 3.45 5.96
CA SER A 337 -3.83 3.06 4.76
C SER A 337 -5.27 3.56 4.82
N GLN A 338 -5.88 3.59 6.00
CA GLN A 338 -7.23 4.15 6.20
C GLN A 338 -7.28 5.65 5.91
N LEU A 339 -6.30 6.44 6.41
CA LEU A 339 -6.20 7.87 6.10
C LEU A 339 -6.11 8.11 4.58
N HIS A 340 -5.38 7.27 3.85
CA HIS A 340 -5.27 7.38 2.40
C HIS A 340 -6.62 7.14 1.70
N LEU A 341 -7.38 6.13 2.14
CA LEU A 341 -8.73 5.84 1.61
C LEU A 341 -9.71 6.99 1.89
N ASP A 342 -9.62 7.59 3.07
CA ASP A 342 -10.51 8.64 3.53
C ASP A 342 -10.11 10.05 3.04
N TYR A 343 -8.91 10.18 2.43
CA TYR A 343 -8.42 11.46 1.91
C TYR A 343 -9.13 11.85 0.61
N ARG A 344 -10.42 12.24 0.74
CA ARG A 344 -11.33 12.50 -0.40
C ARG A 344 -11.45 13.98 -0.77
N VAL A 345 -10.56 14.82 -0.26
CA VAL A 345 -10.61 16.28 -0.49
C VAL A 345 -10.18 16.59 -1.94
N ASN A 346 -10.92 17.47 -2.58
CA ASN A 346 -10.58 17.99 -3.90
C ASN A 346 -9.59 19.15 -3.76
N CYS A 347 -8.31 18.85 -3.72
CA CYS A 347 -7.22 19.82 -3.56
C CYS A 347 -6.07 19.51 -4.52
N SER A 348 -5.20 20.49 -4.72
CA SER A 348 -3.98 20.30 -5.51
C SER A 348 -2.93 19.50 -4.72
N VAL A 349 -1.96 18.94 -5.42
CA VAL A 349 -0.79 18.27 -4.83
C VAL A 349 -0.07 19.19 -3.83
N LEU A 350 0.13 20.46 -4.19
CA LEU A 350 0.75 21.45 -3.30
C LEU A 350 -0.08 21.68 -2.04
N ASP A 351 -1.41 21.74 -2.16
CA ASP A 351 -2.29 21.96 -1.02
C ASP A 351 -2.29 20.78 -0.05
N VAL A 352 -2.11 19.54 -0.55
CA VAL A 352 -1.92 18.36 0.31
C VAL A 352 -0.70 18.54 1.20
N ILE A 353 0.45 18.93 0.63
CA ILE A 353 1.68 19.14 1.40
C ILE A 353 1.50 20.31 2.39
N ILE A 354 0.93 21.43 1.95
CA ILE A 354 0.67 22.61 2.81
C ILE A 354 -0.24 22.21 3.99
N SER A 355 -1.26 21.40 3.78
CA SER A 355 -2.18 20.99 4.83
C SER A 355 -1.51 20.23 5.99
N GLY A 356 -0.33 19.63 5.75
CA GLY A 356 0.48 18.97 6.77
C GLY A 356 1.09 19.92 7.81
N PHE A 357 1.33 21.18 7.45
CA PHE A 357 1.79 22.20 8.42
C PHE A 357 0.69 22.64 9.39
N PHE A 358 -0.58 22.40 9.06
CA PHE A 358 -1.74 22.83 9.82
C PHE A 358 -2.53 21.66 10.44
N ASP A 359 -2.07 20.43 10.30
CA ASP A 359 -2.72 19.20 10.81
C ASP A 359 -4.18 19.03 10.34
N SER A 360 -4.55 19.68 9.23
CA SER A 360 -5.91 19.68 8.68
C SER A 360 -6.00 18.85 7.40
N ILE A 361 -7.18 18.33 7.10
CA ILE A 361 -7.49 17.77 5.77
C ILE A 361 -8.04 18.91 4.91
N GLY A 362 -7.20 19.46 4.02
CA GLY A 362 -7.48 20.69 3.27
C GLY A 362 -6.95 21.95 3.94
N ILE A 363 -7.11 23.10 3.26
CA ILE A 363 -6.61 24.39 3.69
C ILE A 363 -7.83 25.30 3.98
N TYR A 364 -7.94 25.79 5.21
CA TYR A 364 -9.10 26.59 5.68
C TYR A 364 -8.67 27.99 6.16
N GLN A 365 -7.41 28.38 5.94
CA GLN A 365 -6.85 29.66 6.36
C GLN A 365 -5.90 30.21 5.31
N GLN A 366 -5.50 31.49 5.46
CA GLN A 366 -4.49 32.06 4.60
C GLN A 366 -3.13 31.37 4.83
N VAL A 367 -2.50 30.97 3.75
CA VAL A 367 -1.20 30.28 3.78
C VAL A 367 -0.09 31.31 3.66
N PRO A 368 0.79 31.45 4.68
CA PRO A 368 2.00 32.27 4.58
C PRO A 368 2.87 31.83 3.42
N GLU A 369 3.50 32.81 2.73
CA GLU A 369 4.38 32.52 1.59
C GLU A 369 5.56 31.60 1.97
N ALA A 370 6.09 31.77 3.19
CA ALA A 370 7.16 30.91 3.71
C ALA A 370 6.75 29.42 3.75
N ILE A 371 5.50 29.12 4.15
CA ILE A 371 4.97 27.74 4.16
C ILE A 371 4.82 27.21 2.74
N ARG A 372 4.34 28.05 1.81
CA ARG A 372 4.22 27.67 0.40
C ARG A 372 5.58 27.33 -0.22
N LEU A 373 6.60 28.13 0.05
CA LEU A 373 7.97 27.89 -0.40
C LEU A 373 8.52 26.58 0.19
N LYS A 374 8.31 26.32 1.48
CA LYS A 374 8.72 25.05 2.12
C LYS A 374 8.01 23.84 1.50
N ALA A 375 6.72 23.93 1.26
CA ALA A 375 5.97 22.87 0.57
C ALA A 375 6.53 22.59 -0.84
N MET A 376 6.90 23.63 -1.58
CA MET A 376 7.55 23.48 -2.88
C MET A 376 8.95 22.85 -2.77
N GLN A 377 9.72 23.15 -1.73
CA GLN A 377 11.02 22.48 -1.46
C GLN A 377 10.82 20.98 -1.24
N TRP A 378 9.82 20.58 -0.47
CA TRP A 378 9.47 19.16 -0.28
C TRP A 378 9.11 18.49 -1.61
N LEU A 379 8.27 19.12 -2.44
CA LEU A 379 7.92 18.58 -3.76
C LEU A 379 9.16 18.46 -4.68
N ALA A 380 10.11 19.38 -4.57
CA ALA A 380 11.36 19.31 -5.32
C ALA A 380 12.22 18.11 -4.91
N ARG A 381 12.29 17.79 -3.59
CA ARG A 381 13.02 16.61 -3.09
C ARG A 381 12.39 15.28 -3.58
N LEU A 382 11.09 15.29 -3.84
CA LEU A 382 10.37 14.14 -4.40
C LEU A 382 10.39 14.10 -5.94
N ASN A 383 10.97 15.08 -6.60
CA ASN A 383 10.89 15.28 -8.06
C ASN A 383 9.44 15.43 -8.58
N LEU A 384 8.53 15.96 -7.76
CA LEU A 384 7.09 16.10 -8.05
C LEU A 384 6.66 17.56 -8.26
N THR A 385 7.58 18.50 -8.41
CA THR A 385 7.27 19.94 -8.61
C THR A 385 6.35 20.17 -9.81
N HIS A 386 6.54 19.41 -10.90
CA HIS A 386 5.73 19.49 -12.11
C HIS A 386 4.26 19.09 -11.90
N LEU A 387 3.95 18.39 -10.81
CA LEU A 387 2.61 17.96 -10.43
C LEU A 387 1.92 18.93 -9.44
N ALA A 388 2.61 19.96 -8.93
CA ALA A 388 2.14 20.81 -7.84
C ALA A 388 0.71 21.34 -8.00
N LYS A 389 0.29 21.67 -9.23
CA LYS A 389 -1.04 22.19 -9.55
C LYS A 389 -2.06 21.13 -9.96
N LYS A 390 -1.63 19.86 -10.12
CA LYS A 390 -2.56 18.78 -10.50
C LYS A 390 -3.47 18.43 -9.32
N PRO A 391 -4.70 17.97 -9.59
CA PRO A 391 -5.57 17.41 -8.56
C PRO A 391 -4.91 16.18 -7.93
N PHE A 392 -4.87 16.13 -6.59
CA PHE A 392 -4.28 14.98 -5.87
C PHE A 392 -4.87 13.63 -6.31
N ARG A 393 -6.18 13.57 -6.50
CA ARG A 393 -6.90 12.35 -6.90
C ARG A 393 -6.61 11.87 -8.32
N SER A 394 -5.97 12.69 -9.16
CA SER A 394 -5.56 12.30 -10.51
C SER A 394 -4.21 11.59 -10.58
N LEU A 395 -3.52 11.48 -9.45
CA LEU A 395 -2.23 10.82 -9.35
C LEU A 395 -2.40 9.30 -9.18
N SER A 396 -1.33 8.55 -9.50
CA SER A 396 -1.27 7.13 -9.16
C SER A 396 -1.33 6.90 -7.65
N TRP A 397 -1.77 5.72 -7.23
CA TRP A 397 -1.86 5.35 -5.81
C TRP A 397 -0.53 5.55 -5.07
N GLY A 398 0.58 5.09 -5.65
CA GLY A 398 1.91 5.27 -5.06
C GLY A 398 2.33 6.74 -4.92
N GLN A 399 2.04 7.59 -5.93
CA GLN A 399 2.29 9.02 -5.83
C GLN A 399 1.45 9.68 -4.74
N GLN A 400 0.17 9.32 -4.63
CA GLN A 400 -0.70 9.79 -3.54
C GLN A 400 -0.13 9.37 -2.18
N ARG A 401 0.30 8.11 -2.03
CA ARG A 401 0.89 7.58 -0.80
C ARG A 401 2.14 8.33 -0.41
N LEU A 402 3.06 8.56 -1.35
CA LEU A 402 4.28 9.33 -1.16
C LEU A 402 4.00 10.75 -0.64
N LEU A 403 3.00 11.42 -1.21
CA LEU A 403 2.58 12.75 -0.77
C LEU A 403 1.98 12.76 0.63
N LEU A 404 1.18 11.76 1.00
CA LEU A 404 0.60 11.66 2.35
C LEU A 404 1.66 11.38 3.42
N ILE A 405 2.67 10.57 3.11
CA ILE A 405 3.82 10.35 3.98
C ILE A 405 4.59 11.67 4.15
N THR A 406 4.89 12.35 3.05
CA THR A 406 5.56 13.65 3.09
C THR A 406 4.76 14.67 3.88
N ARG A 407 3.43 14.72 3.70
CA ARG A 407 2.53 15.55 4.48
C ARG A 407 2.66 15.31 5.99
N ALA A 408 2.81 14.08 6.44
CA ALA A 408 3.02 13.77 7.85
C ALA A 408 4.38 14.25 8.39
N MET A 409 5.38 14.41 7.51
CA MET A 409 6.75 14.79 7.86
C MET A 409 7.05 16.29 7.76
N VAL A 410 6.31 17.08 6.95
CA VAL A 410 6.67 18.46 6.59
C VAL A 410 6.83 19.43 7.76
N LYS A 411 6.13 19.19 8.87
CA LYS A 411 6.23 20.01 10.09
C LYS A 411 7.34 19.56 11.04
N HIS A 412 8.10 18.51 10.69
CA HIS A 412 9.09 17.86 11.56
C HIS A 412 8.46 17.50 12.93
N PRO A 413 7.47 16.62 12.97
CA PRO A 413 6.71 16.35 14.19
C PRO A 413 7.58 15.73 15.27
N PRO A 414 7.32 16.00 16.57
CA PRO A 414 8.02 15.30 17.66
C PRO A 414 7.84 13.78 17.64
N VAL A 415 6.67 13.30 17.19
CA VAL A 415 6.38 11.88 17.01
C VAL A 415 5.87 11.64 15.60
N LEU A 416 6.47 10.69 14.90
CA LEU A 416 6.04 10.23 13.59
C LEU A 416 5.50 8.81 13.69
N ILE A 417 4.22 8.64 13.37
CA ILE A 417 3.53 7.33 13.39
C ILE A 417 3.22 6.94 11.95
N LEU A 418 3.78 5.83 11.50
CA LEU A 418 3.66 5.35 10.13
C LEU A 418 3.09 3.92 10.13
N ASP A 419 1.85 3.78 9.65
CA ASP A 419 1.17 2.48 9.52
C ASP A 419 1.25 1.99 8.09
N GLU A 420 2.06 0.95 7.86
CA GLU A 420 2.36 0.34 6.55
C GLU A 420 2.73 1.40 5.49
N PRO A 421 3.72 2.29 5.75
CA PRO A 421 3.92 3.48 4.92
C PRO A 421 4.33 3.15 3.49
N PHE A 422 5.03 2.05 3.27
CA PHE A 422 5.63 1.72 1.98
C PHE A 422 4.67 1.01 1.02
N GLN A 423 3.43 0.77 1.44
CA GLN A 423 2.41 0.16 0.60
C GLN A 423 2.17 1.00 -0.68
N GLY A 424 2.25 0.37 -1.86
CA GLY A 424 2.08 1.03 -3.16
C GLY A 424 3.27 1.86 -3.63
N LEU A 425 4.38 1.93 -2.87
CA LEU A 425 5.60 2.61 -3.31
C LEU A 425 6.51 1.68 -4.11
N ASP A 426 7.06 2.19 -5.20
CA ASP A 426 8.15 1.53 -5.92
C ASP A 426 9.46 1.52 -5.10
N GLY A 427 10.44 0.75 -5.54
CA GLY A 427 11.68 0.55 -4.82
C GLY A 427 12.45 1.85 -4.54
N LEU A 428 12.49 2.76 -5.52
CA LEU A 428 13.15 4.06 -5.37
C LEU A 428 12.45 4.94 -4.32
N ASN A 429 11.13 5.08 -4.41
CA ASN A 429 10.36 5.89 -3.47
C ASN A 429 10.38 5.30 -2.05
N ARG A 430 10.41 3.96 -1.89
CA ARG A 430 10.62 3.31 -0.58
C ARG A 430 11.95 3.73 0.04
N LYS A 431 13.04 3.68 -0.72
CA LYS A 431 14.38 4.09 -0.26
C LYS A 431 14.42 5.57 0.11
N LEU A 432 13.83 6.43 -0.72
CA LEU A 432 13.75 7.88 -0.46
C LEU A 432 13.01 8.17 0.84
N VAL A 433 11.83 7.57 1.05
CA VAL A 433 11.04 7.74 2.27
C VAL A 433 11.78 7.20 3.49
N LYS A 434 12.41 6.01 3.39
CA LYS A 434 13.21 5.42 4.47
C LYS A 434 14.36 6.37 4.87
N HIS A 435 15.05 6.93 3.90
CA HIS A 435 16.11 7.92 4.12
C HIS A 435 15.58 9.19 4.80
N PHE A 436 14.43 9.71 4.37
CA PHE A 436 13.81 10.87 5.03
C PHE A 436 13.39 10.59 6.46
N ILE A 437 12.85 9.41 6.75
CA ILE A 437 12.52 8.98 8.11
C ILE A 437 13.77 8.98 8.99
N GLU A 438 14.86 8.36 8.51
CA GLU A 438 16.13 8.29 9.23
C GLU A 438 16.73 9.69 9.47
N GLN A 439 16.65 10.59 8.48
CA GLN A 439 17.10 11.98 8.67
C GLN A 439 16.25 12.73 9.70
N LEU A 440 14.92 12.57 9.71
CA LEU A 440 14.05 13.19 10.71
C LEU A 440 14.40 12.71 12.12
N VAL A 441 14.55 11.40 12.30
CA VAL A 441 14.89 10.82 13.60
C VAL A 441 16.27 11.32 14.09
N ASN A 442 17.27 11.32 13.21
CA ASN A 442 18.64 11.65 13.59
C ASN A 442 18.88 13.17 13.76
N ASN A 443 18.18 14.01 12.99
CA ASN A 443 18.48 15.46 12.92
C ASN A 443 17.42 16.33 13.60
N SER A 444 16.19 15.82 13.81
CA SER A 444 15.07 16.61 14.33
C SER A 444 14.51 16.11 15.66
N GLU A 445 15.18 15.18 16.34
CA GLU A 445 14.69 14.54 17.59
C GLU A 445 13.29 13.90 17.44
N THR A 446 12.88 13.59 16.22
CA THR A 446 11.59 12.96 15.94
C THR A 446 11.60 11.51 16.42
N GLN A 447 10.69 11.14 17.31
CA GLN A 447 10.47 9.75 17.73
C GLN A 447 9.65 9.01 16.70
N LEU A 448 10.04 7.78 16.34
CA LEU A 448 9.38 6.96 15.33
C LEU A 448 8.57 5.81 15.95
N LEU A 449 7.30 5.69 15.54
CA LEU A 449 6.50 4.48 15.69
C LEU A 449 6.18 3.94 14.31
N PHE A 450 6.79 2.84 13.95
CA PHE A 450 6.76 2.27 12.61
C PHE A 450 6.06 0.93 12.60
N VAL A 451 5.01 0.80 11.82
CA VAL A 451 4.29 -0.47 11.63
C VAL A 451 4.59 -1.01 10.25
N SER A 452 5.13 -2.21 10.19
CA SER A 452 5.30 -2.97 8.95
C SER A 452 5.42 -4.45 9.26
N HIS A 453 4.95 -5.27 8.34
CA HIS A 453 5.12 -6.72 8.40
C HIS A 453 6.33 -7.21 7.58
N GLN A 454 7.07 -6.30 6.91
CA GLN A 454 8.22 -6.63 6.07
C GLN A 454 9.53 -6.21 6.75
N ASP A 455 10.43 -7.18 6.98
CA ASP A 455 11.70 -6.94 7.67
C ASP A 455 12.62 -5.96 6.92
N LEU A 456 12.61 -6.00 5.58
CA LEU A 456 13.41 -5.12 4.74
C LEU A 456 12.98 -3.64 4.79
N ASP A 457 11.76 -3.38 5.23
CA ASP A 457 11.21 -2.02 5.32
C ASP A 457 11.67 -1.29 6.58
N ALA A 458 12.08 -1.99 7.63
CA ALA A 458 12.45 -1.38 8.89
C ALA A 458 13.58 -0.34 8.72
N PRO A 459 13.40 0.92 9.17
CA PRO A 459 14.46 1.91 9.19
C PRO A 459 15.58 1.52 10.15
N ASN A 460 16.82 1.93 9.84
CA ASN A 460 17.99 1.60 10.68
C ASN A 460 17.98 2.32 12.04
N CYS A 461 17.14 3.33 12.22
CA CYS A 461 16.98 4.07 13.47
C CYS A 461 16.07 3.39 14.50
N ILE A 462 15.52 2.22 14.21
CA ILE A 462 14.72 1.42 15.15
C ILE A 462 15.59 1.00 16.33
N THR A 463 15.05 1.14 17.55
CA THR A 463 15.71 0.75 18.82
C THR A 463 14.93 -0.28 19.61
N HIS A 464 13.63 -0.42 19.34
CA HIS A 464 12.74 -1.30 20.07
C HIS A 464 11.76 -2.01 19.13
N LEU A 465 11.38 -3.23 19.50
CA LEU A 465 10.44 -4.08 18.80
C LEU A 465 9.22 -4.36 19.68
N PHE A 466 8.03 -4.25 19.09
CA PHE A 466 6.76 -4.66 19.70
C PHE A 466 6.11 -5.69 18.78
N GLU A 467 6.06 -6.95 19.19
CA GLU A 467 5.55 -8.04 18.36
C GLU A 467 4.21 -8.58 18.86
N PHE A 468 3.27 -8.73 17.92
CA PHE A 468 2.04 -9.47 18.12
C PHE A 468 2.26 -10.91 17.65
N ILE A 469 2.33 -11.85 18.59
CA ILE A 469 2.52 -13.27 18.32
C ILE A 469 1.22 -14.02 18.60
N ARG A 470 0.78 -14.84 17.66
CA ARG A 470 -0.43 -15.65 17.86
C ARG A 470 -0.09 -16.90 18.68
N GLU A 471 -0.77 -17.08 19.78
CA GLU A 471 -0.67 -18.26 20.65
C GLU A 471 -2.08 -18.70 21.06
N ASN A 472 -2.44 -19.98 20.77
CA ASN A 472 -3.73 -20.57 21.15
C ASN A 472 -4.95 -19.66 20.88
N ASP A 473 -5.10 -19.16 19.64
CA ASP A 473 -6.16 -18.24 19.18
C ASP A 473 -6.20 -16.86 19.83
N LYS A 474 -5.24 -16.51 20.67
CA LYS A 474 -5.03 -15.16 21.20
C LYS A 474 -3.73 -14.57 20.71
N TYR A 475 -3.58 -13.24 20.90
CA TYR A 475 -2.31 -12.57 20.66
C TYR A 475 -1.63 -12.27 22.00
N ILE A 476 -0.36 -12.62 22.10
CA ILE A 476 0.56 -12.16 23.14
C ILE A 476 1.43 -11.04 22.60
N TYR A 477 1.94 -10.20 23.49
CA TYR A 477 2.71 -9.00 23.16
C TYR A 477 4.12 -9.14 23.71
N ILE A 478 5.11 -9.19 22.82
CA ILE A 478 6.53 -9.25 23.19
C ILE A 478 7.19 -7.91 22.91
N GLN A 479 7.92 -7.40 23.88
CA GLN A 479 8.66 -6.15 23.78
C GLN A 479 10.14 -6.44 24.00
N SER A 480 11.01 -5.92 23.12
CA SER A 480 12.46 -6.08 23.21
C SER A 480 13.19 -4.85 22.71
N ALA A 481 14.39 -4.61 23.19
CA ALA A 481 15.35 -3.73 22.53
C ALA A 481 15.98 -4.45 21.33
N VAL A 482 16.29 -3.68 20.25
CA VAL A 482 16.92 -4.17 19.02
C VAL A 482 18.39 -3.81 19.00
#